data_89cd8dec1fd25ebbf1511315b4b8a24f
#
_entry.id   89cd8dec1fd25ebbf1511315b4b8a24f
#
_cell.length_a   1.000
_cell.length_b   1.000
_cell.length_c   1.000
_cell.angle_alpha   90.00
_cell.angle_beta   90.00
_cell.angle_gamma   90.00
#
_symmetry.space_group_name_H-M   'P 1'
#
loop_
_entity.id
_entity.type
_entity.pdbx_description
1 polymer ?
#
loop_
_entity_poly.entity_id
_entity_poly.type
_entity_poly.pdbx_seq_one_letter_code
_entity_poly.pdbx_strand_id
1 'polypeptide(L)'
;MCKDLELKRNDYLTIKQFKLKENITIDELIKDDFSYSCDYKYLSKIIPLEQTILAWIKVSLKDYSLSIDVIDDDYCQYYTPFYEYQEGNNKVFDFLAKVINRYNYELSKSNVIIEEA
;
A
#
# COMPACT_ATOMS: atom_id res chain seq x y z
N MET A 1 0.93 -13.76 16.69
CA MET A 1 0.24 -13.42 15.47
C MET A 1 -0.95 -12.52 15.75
N CYS A 2 -1.14 -11.54 14.94
CA CYS A 2 -2.21 -10.59 15.15
C CYS A 2 -3.53 -11.13 14.59
N LYS A 3 -4.51 -11.30 15.46
CA LYS A 3 -5.82 -11.82 15.02
C LYS A 3 -6.54 -10.89 14.06
N ASP A 4 -6.24 -9.60 14.13
CA ASP A 4 -6.85 -8.60 13.26
C ASP A 4 -6.51 -8.84 11.80
N LEU A 5 -5.46 -9.59 11.53
CA LEU A 5 -5.02 -9.88 10.18
C LEU A 5 -5.40 -11.28 9.71
N GLU A 6 -6.09 -12.02 10.56
CA GLU A 6 -6.58 -13.34 10.18
C GLU A 6 -7.80 -13.20 9.28
N LEU A 7 -7.92 -14.14 8.33
CA LEU A 7 -9.00 -14.13 7.38
C LEU A 7 -9.90 -15.34 7.57
N LYS A 8 -11.17 -15.13 7.38
CA LYS A 8 -12.11 -16.22 7.25
C LYS A 8 -12.03 -16.75 5.83
N ARG A 9 -12.03 -18.06 5.70
CA ARG A 9 -11.81 -18.70 4.40
C ARG A 9 -12.82 -18.34 3.33
N ASN A 10 -14.04 -18.01 3.74
CA ASN A 10 -15.12 -17.73 2.81
C ASN A 10 -15.31 -16.23 2.55
N ASP A 11 -14.49 -15.40 3.18
CA ASP A 11 -14.61 -13.96 3.00
C ASP A 11 -13.86 -13.50 1.76
N TYR A 12 -14.46 -12.59 1.05
CA TYR A 12 -13.79 -11.87 -0.01
C TYR A 12 -13.24 -10.58 0.58
N LEU A 13 -12.02 -10.27 0.22
CA LEU A 13 -11.36 -9.08 0.72
C LEU A 13 -11.61 -7.91 -0.22
N THR A 14 -11.77 -6.75 0.37
CA THR A 14 -11.79 -5.49 -0.35
C THR A 14 -10.42 -4.87 -0.25
N ILE A 15 -9.81 -4.54 -1.39
CA ILE A 15 -8.60 -3.73 -1.41
C ILE A 15 -9.06 -2.28 -1.29
N LYS A 16 -8.75 -1.66 -0.16
CA LYS A 16 -9.17 -0.29 0.10
C LYS A 16 -8.47 0.68 -0.82
N GLN A 17 -9.16 1.75 -1.20
CA GLN A 17 -8.60 2.82 -1.99
C GLN A 17 -8.12 3.92 -1.06
N PHE A 18 -6.97 4.49 -1.36
CA PHE A 18 -6.36 5.52 -0.53
C PHE A 18 -6.03 6.75 -1.34
N LYS A 19 -6.04 7.88 -0.68
CA LYS A 19 -5.66 9.15 -1.27
C LYS A 19 -4.79 9.93 -0.29
N LEU A 20 -4.07 10.90 -0.81
CA LEU A 20 -3.28 11.79 0.01
C LEU A 20 -4.21 12.73 0.76
N LYS A 21 -3.88 13.01 2.02
CA LYS A 21 -4.61 13.97 2.83
C LYS A 21 -4.53 15.34 2.18
N GLU A 22 -5.64 16.10 2.23
CA GLU A 22 -5.68 17.42 1.62
C GLU A 22 -4.70 18.39 2.29
N ASN A 23 -4.15 19.29 1.49
CA ASN A 23 -3.24 20.33 1.95
C ASN A 23 -1.99 19.80 2.65
N ILE A 24 -1.56 18.61 2.25
CA ILE A 24 -0.37 18.00 2.84
C ILE A 24 0.87 18.79 2.42
N THR A 25 1.81 18.93 3.33
CA THR A 25 3.07 19.62 3.07
C THR A 25 4.21 18.63 2.96
N ILE A 26 5.30 19.08 2.33
CA ILE A 26 6.51 18.26 2.23
C ILE A 26 7.03 17.91 3.63
N ASP A 27 6.99 18.87 4.56
CA ASP A 27 7.44 18.61 5.94
C ASP A 27 6.65 17.49 6.60
N GLU A 28 5.34 17.45 6.38
CA GLU A 28 4.49 16.38 6.93
C GLU A 28 4.85 15.02 6.32
N LEU A 29 5.15 14.98 5.03
CA LEU A 29 5.58 13.75 4.37
C LEU A 29 6.91 13.26 4.93
N ILE A 30 7.85 14.16 5.11
CA ILE A 30 9.16 13.80 5.67
C ILE A 30 9.02 13.29 7.11
N LYS A 31 8.15 13.90 7.89
CA LYS A 31 7.87 13.42 9.25
C LYS A 31 7.26 12.01 9.25
N ASP A 32 6.56 11.65 8.21
CA ASP A 32 5.96 10.31 8.05
C ASP A 32 6.91 9.34 7.34
N ASP A 33 8.22 9.64 7.37
CA ASP A 33 9.29 8.77 6.84
C ASP A 33 9.38 8.70 5.32
N PHE A 34 8.79 9.63 4.61
CA PHE A 34 9.01 9.76 3.18
C PHE A 34 10.38 10.37 2.93
N SER A 35 11.02 9.94 1.87
CA SER A 35 12.36 10.42 1.46
C SER A 35 12.34 10.85 0.01
N TYR A 36 13.19 11.81 -0.33
CA TYR A 36 13.35 12.24 -1.72
C TYR A 36 13.93 11.12 -2.57
N SER A 37 13.42 10.99 -3.79
CA SER A 37 14.04 10.15 -4.80
C SER A 37 15.37 10.76 -5.24
N CYS A 38 16.22 9.96 -5.92
CA CYS A 38 17.54 10.42 -6.38
C CYS A 38 17.46 11.63 -7.29
N ASP A 39 16.41 11.74 -8.08
CA ASP A 39 16.22 12.85 -9.01
C ASP A 39 15.36 13.98 -8.43
N TYR A 40 14.98 13.88 -7.17
CA TYR A 40 14.16 14.88 -6.47
C TYR A 40 12.80 15.15 -7.13
N LYS A 41 12.28 14.18 -7.88
CA LYS A 41 10.95 14.31 -8.51
C LYS A 41 9.83 13.76 -7.65
N TYR A 42 10.18 12.89 -6.69
CA TYR A 42 9.22 12.20 -5.83
C TYR A 42 9.66 12.20 -4.40
N LEU A 43 8.68 12.14 -3.50
CA LEU A 43 8.90 11.65 -2.15
C LEU A 43 8.31 10.25 -2.09
N SER A 44 9.02 9.33 -1.47
CA SER A 44 8.57 7.94 -1.43
C SER A 44 8.82 7.30 -0.08
N LYS A 45 8.03 6.25 0.17
CA LYS A 45 8.11 5.46 1.39
C LYS A 45 7.82 4.01 1.04
N ILE A 46 8.53 3.09 1.66
CA ILE A 46 8.33 1.66 1.47
C ILE A 46 7.78 1.07 2.75
N ILE A 47 6.68 0.32 2.64
CA ILE A 47 6.06 -0.37 3.76
C ILE A 47 6.13 -1.87 3.48
N PRO A 48 6.85 -2.64 4.30
CA PRO A 48 6.85 -4.10 4.17
C PRO A 48 5.46 -4.66 4.46
N LEU A 49 5.02 -5.60 3.64
CA LEU A 49 3.72 -6.26 3.81
C LEU A 49 3.91 -7.70 4.33
N GLU A 50 4.25 -8.63 3.43
CA GLU A 50 4.48 -10.02 3.81
C GLU A 50 5.72 -10.52 3.10
N GLN A 51 6.65 -11.12 3.83
CA GLN A 51 7.90 -11.66 3.27
C GLN A 51 8.59 -10.61 2.37
N THR A 52 8.73 -10.88 1.08
CA THR A 52 9.39 -9.97 0.15
C THR A 52 8.43 -9.00 -0.54
N ILE A 53 7.14 -9.07 -0.21
CA ILE A 53 6.14 -8.19 -0.80
C ILE A 53 6.08 -6.89 -0.01
N LEU A 54 6.11 -5.77 -0.72
CA LEU A 54 6.08 -4.46 -0.10
C LEU A 54 5.18 -3.50 -0.87
N ALA A 55 4.78 -2.43 -0.20
CA ALA A 55 4.05 -1.32 -0.83
C ALA A 55 5.02 -0.16 -1.00
N TRP A 56 5.14 0.33 -2.23
CA TRP A 56 5.98 1.47 -2.56
C TRP A 56 5.08 2.66 -2.84
N ILE A 57 5.10 3.62 -1.93
CA ILE A 57 4.23 4.77 -1.97
C ILE A 57 5.03 5.96 -2.49
N LYS A 58 4.52 6.59 -3.55
CA LYS A 58 5.20 7.72 -4.17
C LYS A 58 4.26 8.92 -4.27
N VAL A 59 4.79 10.09 -3.94
CA VAL A 59 4.08 11.36 -4.12
C VAL A 59 4.89 12.21 -5.08
N SER A 60 4.28 12.57 -6.20
CA SER A 60 4.93 13.44 -7.18
C SER A 60 5.07 14.84 -6.63
N LEU A 61 6.26 15.42 -6.73
CA LEU A 61 6.49 16.80 -6.30
C LEU A 61 5.96 17.82 -7.30
N LYS A 62 5.62 17.37 -8.50
CA LYS A 62 5.07 18.25 -9.53
C LYS A 62 3.62 18.61 -9.26
N ASP A 63 2.80 17.61 -8.89
CA ASP A 63 1.35 17.79 -8.76
C ASP A 63 0.77 17.14 -7.52
N TYR A 64 1.61 16.61 -6.65
CA TYR A 64 1.22 15.90 -5.44
C TYR A 64 0.30 14.71 -5.71
N SER A 65 0.43 14.10 -6.87
CA SER A 65 -0.31 12.87 -7.15
C SER A 65 0.29 11.70 -6.37
N LEU A 66 -0.57 10.85 -5.86
CA LEU A 66 -0.20 9.67 -5.09
C LEU A 66 -0.23 8.45 -6.00
N SER A 67 0.81 7.61 -5.93
CA SER A 67 0.77 6.28 -6.51
C SER A 67 1.28 5.26 -5.50
N ILE A 68 0.66 4.09 -5.51
CA ILE A 68 1.02 3.01 -4.60
C ILE A 68 1.18 1.75 -5.43
N ASP A 69 2.38 1.16 -5.38
CA ASP A 69 2.68 -0.06 -6.09
C ASP A 69 2.96 -1.19 -5.10
N VAL A 70 2.38 -2.35 -5.35
CA VAL A 70 2.66 -3.55 -4.55
C VAL A 70 3.66 -4.38 -5.35
N ILE A 71 4.83 -4.58 -4.78
CA ILE A 71 6.01 -5.10 -5.48
C ILE A 71 6.54 -6.31 -4.76
N ASP A 72 7.00 -7.30 -5.55
CA ASP A 72 7.80 -8.40 -5.04
C ASP A 72 9.28 -8.01 -5.17
N ASP A 73 9.89 -7.72 -4.05
CA ASP A 73 11.26 -7.19 -4.02
C ASP A 73 12.30 -8.20 -4.50
N ASP A 74 12.05 -9.49 -4.31
CA ASP A 74 12.96 -10.55 -4.78
C ASP A 74 13.11 -10.54 -6.29
N TYR A 75 12.04 -10.21 -6.99
CA TYR A 75 11.99 -10.24 -8.46
C TYR A 75 11.97 -8.84 -9.06
N CYS A 76 11.98 -7.80 -8.25
CA CYS A 76 11.94 -6.39 -8.70
C CYS A 76 10.81 -6.14 -9.69
N GLN A 77 9.62 -6.68 -9.40
CA GLN A 77 8.47 -6.57 -10.30
C GLN A 77 7.19 -6.47 -9.49
N TYR A 78 6.12 -6.07 -10.15
CA TYR A 78 4.80 -6.01 -9.51
C TYR A 78 4.38 -7.38 -9.00
N TYR A 79 3.74 -7.39 -7.83
CA TYR A 79 3.16 -8.60 -7.30
C TYR A 79 1.81 -8.80 -7.98
N THR A 80 1.81 -9.53 -9.10
CA THR A 80 0.64 -9.64 -9.98
C THR A 80 -0.62 -10.18 -9.31
N PRO A 81 -0.55 -11.15 -8.38
CA PRO A 81 -1.79 -11.61 -7.73
C PRO A 81 -2.60 -10.50 -7.07
N PHE A 82 -1.94 -9.47 -6.55
CA PHE A 82 -2.63 -8.33 -5.95
C PHE A 82 -3.44 -7.56 -7.00
N TYR A 83 -2.86 -7.36 -8.19
CA TYR A 83 -3.51 -6.59 -9.26
C TYR A 83 -4.56 -7.39 -10.00
N GLU A 84 -4.40 -8.71 -10.04
CA GLU A 84 -5.36 -9.58 -10.72
C GLU A 84 -6.56 -9.95 -9.84
N TYR A 85 -6.48 -9.64 -8.57
CA TYR A 85 -7.56 -9.94 -7.63
C TYR A 85 -8.82 -9.16 -7.99
N GLN A 86 -9.95 -9.90 -8.11
CA GLN A 86 -11.25 -9.29 -8.38
C GLN A 86 -12.15 -9.55 -7.18
N GLU A 87 -12.51 -8.48 -6.51
CA GLU A 87 -13.36 -8.54 -5.34
C GLU A 87 -14.68 -9.23 -5.67
N GLY A 88 -15.05 -10.19 -4.82
CA GLY A 88 -16.33 -10.90 -4.95
C GLY A 88 -16.35 -12.03 -5.96
N ASN A 89 -15.32 -12.16 -6.78
CA ASN A 89 -15.30 -13.14 -7.86
C ASN A 89 -14.31 -14.28 -7.66
N ASN A 90 -13.26 -14.07 -6.89
CA ASN A 90 -12.21 -15.05 -6.71
C ASN A 90 -12.01 -15.36 -5.23
N LYS A 91 -11.81 -16.62 -4.94
CA LYS A 91 -11.31 -16.98 -3.62
C LYS A 91 -9.91 -16.48 -3.47
N VAL A 92 -9.63 -15.90 -2.33
CA VAL A 92 -8.31 -15.40 -2.00
C VAL A 92 -7.51 -16.55 -1.42
N PHE A 93 -6.36 -16.87 -2.01
CA PHE A 93 -5.47 -17.85 -1.40
C PHE A 93 -4.73 -17.21 -0.22
N ASP A 94 -4.27 -18.06 0.72
CA ASP A 94 -3.82 -17.61 2.04
C ASP A 94 -2.76 -16.51 1.99
N PHE A 95 -1.77 -16.62 1.14
CA PHE A 95 -0.70 -15.63 1.09
C PHE A 95 -1.20 -14.28 0.57
N LEU A 96 -1.97 -14.29 -0.52
CA LEU A 96 -2.54 -13.05 -1.05
C LEU A 96 -3.46 -12.39 -0.02
N ALA A 97 -4.21 -13.20 0.72
CA ALA A 97 -5.07 -12.72 1.78
C ALA A 97 -4.27 -11.94 2.82
N LYS A 98 -3.13 -12.47 3.22
CA LYS A 98 -2.25 -11.79 4.17
C LYS A 98 -1.71 -10.48 3.60
N VAL A 99 -1.34 -10.48 2.32
CA VAL A 99 -0.85 -9.27 1.66
C VAL A 99 -1.93 -8.18 1.65
N ILE A 100 -3.15 -8.53 1.24
CA ILE A 100 -4.24 -7.55 1.17
C ILE A 100 -4.59 -7.02 2.56
N ASN A 101 -4.68 -7.89 3.56
CA ASN A 101 -4.95 -7.47 4.91
C ASN A 101 -3.87 -6.54 5.46
N ARG A 102 -2.62 -6.88 5.22
CA ARG A 102 -1.51 -6.06 5.68
C ARG A 102 -1.50 -4.72 4.95
N TYR A 103 -1.76 -4.71 3.65
CA TYR A 103 -1.87 -3.50 2.85
C TYR A 103 -2.92 -2.56 3.44
N ASN A 104 -4.13 -3.06 3.63
CA ASN A 104 -5.21 -2.26 4.19
C ASN A 104 -4.87 -1.73 5.58
N TYR A 105 -4.31 -2.58 6.42
CA TYR A 105 -3.97 -2.23 7.80
C TYR A 105 -2.88 -1.17 7.86
N GLU A 106 -1.77 -1.39 7.16
CA GLU A 106 -0.63 -0.49 7.23
C GLU A 106 -0.94 0.88 6.65
N LEU A 107 -1.64 0.93 5.52
CA LEU A 107 -2.00 2.20 4.93
C LEU A 107 -3.03 2.96 5.74
N SER A 108 -3.92 2.26 6.44
CA SER A 108 -4.90 2.90 7.32
C SER A 108 -4.25 3.58 8.53
N LYS A 109 -3.02 3.22 8.88
CA LYS A 109 -2.30 3.83 9.99
C LYS A 109 -1.58 5.11 9.62
N SER A 110 -1.50 5.43 8.35
CA SER A 110 -0.73 6.59 7.89
C SER A 110 -1.32 7.90 8.41
N ASN A 111 -0.44 8.85 8.69
CA ASN A 111 -0.82 10.21 9.08
C ASN A 111 -1.04 11.13 7.88
N VAL A 112 -0.63 10.70 6.68
CA VAL A 112 -0.67 11.54 5.48
C VAL A 112 -1.54 10.95 4.39
N ILE A 113 -1.94 9.68 4.52
CA ILE A 113 -2.79 8.97 3.56
C ILE A 113 -4.08 8.60 4.28
N ILE A 114 -5.20 8.85 3.62
CA ILE A 114 -6.51 8.51 4.18
C ILE A 114 -7.28 7.62 3.21
N GLU A 115 -8.19 6.85 3.78
CA GLU A 115 -9.04 5.99 2.97
C GLU A 115 -10.02 6.84 2.16
N GLU A 116 -10.13 6.50 0.89
CA GLU A 116 -11.06 7.16 -0.01
C GLU A 116 -12.47 6.66 0.26
N ALA A 117 -13.39 7.59 0.47
CA ALA A 117 -14.76 7.23 0.81
C ALA A 117 -15.52 6.68 -0.42
#